data_da6fa7dda5e00a4e0b15a7df5be7bab1
#
_entry.id   da6fa7dda5e00a4e0b15a7df5be7bab1
#
_cell.length_a   1.000
_cell.length_b   1.000
_cell.length_c   1.000
_cell.angle_alpha   90.00
_cell.angle_beta   90.00
_cell.angle_gamma   90.00
#
_symmetry.space_group_name_H-M   'P 1'
#
loop_
_entity.id
_entity.type
_entity.pdbx_description
1 polymer ?
#
loop_
_entity_poly.entity_id
_entity_poly.type
_entity_poly.pdbx_seq_one_letter_code
_entity_poly.pdbx_strand_id
1 'polypeptide(L)'
;MKKILLIVFGMAALAACKGKTDCGDLTGSYKTFEEARKDITKANYPVKKMQATPESSWIKRIEYYSCDEKEGYLIIYTTRAEEYIHEHVPIAVWNEFSTSKSKGSYYNSNLVNRYPFHLKVGS
;
A
#
# COMPACT_ATOMS: atom_id res chain seq x y z
N MET A 1 -48.02 25.56 -3.22
CA MET A 1 -47.51 25.27 -3.16
C MET A 1 -46.75 24.60 -2.97
N LYS A 2 -46.39 24.45 -2.92
CA LYS A 2 -45.71 24.00 -2.77
C LYS A 2 -44.81 23.38 -2.70
N LYS A 3 -44.28 23.19 -2.83
CA LYS A 3 -43.54 22.66 -2.81
C LYS A 3 -42.54 22.31 -2.70
N ILE A 4 -41.99 22.24 -2.71
CA ILE A 4 -41.13 21.98 -2.65
C ILE A 4 -40.28 21.48 -2.20
N LEU A 5 -39.84 21.38 -2.15
CA LEU A 5 -39.01 21.00 -1.83
C LEU A 5 -38.32 20.24 -1.53
N LEU A 6 -37.90 20.02 -1.59
CA LEU A 6 -37.24 19.41 -1.29
C LEU A 6 -36.40 18.82 -1.29
N ILE A 7 -35.86 18.71 -1.39
CA ILE A 7 -35.16 18.29 -1.54
C ILE A 7 -34.16 18.09 -1.19
N VAL A 8 -33.75 18.14 -1.20
CA VAL A 8 -32.75 18.19 -0.94
C VAL A 8 -32.17 17.34 -0.30
N PHE A 9 -32.17 17.16 0.00
CA PHE A 9 -31.61 16.46 0.63
C PHE A 9 -30.85 15.60 0.36
N GLY A 10 -30.89 15.26 0.00
CA GLY A 10 -30.23 14.35 -0.26
C GLY A 10 -28.91 14.42 -0.26
N MET A 11 -28.47 14.88 -0.57
CA MET A 11 -27.31 14.96 -0.65
C MET A 11 -26.57 14.69 0.27
N ALA A 12 -26.75 15.03 0.75
CA ALA A 12 -26.01 14.95 1.76
C ALA A 12 -25.51 13.68 1.97
N ALA A 13 -26.16 12.95 1.99
CA ALA A 13 -25.68 11.82 2.34
C ALA A 13 -24.52 11.44 1.81
N LEU A 14 -24.28 11.72 0.90
CA LEU A 14 -23.27 11.30 0.37
C LEU A 14 -22.18 11.37 0.98
N ALA A 15 -22.04 12.20 1.37
CA ALA A 15 -20.87 12.38 1.90
C ALA A 15 -20.47 11.34 2.71
N ALA A 16 -21.19 10.90 3.38
CA ALA A 16 -20.73 10.03 4.29
C ALA A 16 -20.05 8.94 3.80
N CYS A 17 -20.14 8.72 2.67
CA CYS A 17 -19.54 7.65 2.26
C CYS A 17 -18.20 7.58 2.29
N LYS A 18 -17.59 8.26 2.55
CA LYS A 18 -16.35 8.17 2.46
C LYS A 18 -15.67 7.27 3.06
N GLY A 19 -15.47 6.71 3.36
CA GLY A 19 -14.78 5.76 4.01
C GLY A 19 -13.34 5.59 3.77
N LYS A 20 -12.85 5.76 2.65
CA LYS A 20 -11.45 5.55 2.41
C LYS A 20 -10.68 6.84 2.32
N THR A 21 -9.47 6.82 2.86
CA THR A 21 -8.57 7.95 2.80
C THR A 21 -7.82 7.92 1.48
N ASP A 22 -7.64 9.07 0.86
CA ASP A 22 -6.78 9.14 -0.31
C ASP A 22 -5.34 9.04 0.11
N CYS A 23 -4.53 8.43 -0.73
CA CYS A 23 -3.12 8.20 -0.40
C CYS A 23 -2.38 9.50 -0.11
N GLY A 24 -2.80 10.60 -0.72
CA GLY A 24 -2.15 11.87 -0.44
C GLY A 24 -2.43 12.43 0.93
N ASP A 25 -3.45 11.89 1.61
CA ASP A 25 -3.82 12.36 2.93
C ASP A 25 -3.31 11.48 4.05
N LEU A 26 -2.49 10.49 3.73
CA LEU A 26 -1.90 9.66 4.76
C LEU A 26 -0.96 10.51 5.62
N THR A 27 -1.04 10.33 6.92
CA THR A 27 -0.26 11.17 7.81
C THR A 27 1.22 10.84 7.79
N GLY A 28 1.56 9.60 7.48
CA GLY A 28 2.95 9.18 7.54
C GLY A 28 3.45 9.00 8.95
N SER A 29 2.56 9.10 9.93
CA SER A 29 2.94 9.01 11.32
C SER A 29 2.14 7.89 11.97
N TYR A 30 2.82 6.87 12.44
CA TYR A 30 2.17 5.68 12.98
C TYR A 30 2.84 5.24 14.27
N LYS A 31 2.05 4.72 15.18
CA LYS A 31 2.56 4.24 16.44
C LYS A 31 3.05 2.81 16.37
N THR A 32 2.45 2.01 15.52
CA THR A 32 2.83 0.62 15.39
C THR A 32 2.92 0.25 13.94
N PHE A 33 3.64 -0.84 13.68
CA PHE A 33 3.74 -1.38 12.34
C PHE A 33 2.36 -1.77 11.81
N GLU A 34 1.53 -2.37 12.66
CA GLU A 34 0.23 -2.81 12.23
C GLU A 34 -0.66 -1.63 11.84
N GLU A 35 -0.59 -0.55 12.58
CA GLU A 35 -1.34 0.64 12.22
C GLU A 35 -0.90 1.18 10.88
N ALA A 36 0.41 1.24 10.65
CA ALA A 36 0.95 1.70 9.38
C ALA A 36 0.48 0.82 8.24
N ARG A 37 0.58 -0.49 8.40
CA ARG A 37 0.17 -1.41 7.35
C ARG A 37 -1.31 -1.25 7.02
N LYS A 38 -2.14 -1.11 8.03
CA LYS A 38 -3.57 -0.94 7.81
C LYS A 38 -3.87 0.34 7.04
N ASP A 39 -3.30 1.43 7.44
CA ASP A 39 -3.57 2.70 6.79
C ASP A 39 -3.04 2.70 5.36
N ILE A 40 -1.84 2.21 5.17
CA ILE A 40 -1.24 2.18 3.84
C ILE A 40 -2.06 1.32 2.88
N THR A 41 -2.46 0.13 3.32
CA THR A 41 -3.13 -0.79 2.40
C THR A 41 -4.58 -0.42 2.15
N LYS A 42 -5.20 0.36 3.03
CA LYS A 42 -6.61 0.71 2.86
C LYS A 42 -6.84 2.01 2.11
N ALA A 43 -5.82 2.80 1.92
CA ALA A 43 -5.99 4.08 1.24
C ALA A 43 -6.28 3.86 -0.25
N ASN A 44 -6.76 4.90 -0.90
CA ASN A 44 -6.98 4.88 -2.34
C ASN A 44 -5.73 5.35 -3.06
N TYR A 45 -5.32 4.58 -4.06
CA TYR A 45 -4.13 4.91 -4.85
C TYR A 45 -4.43 4.79 -6.33
N PRO A 46 -3.82 5.62 -7.17
CA PRO A 46 -3.93 5.41 -8.61
C PRO A 46 -3.19 4.16 -9.08
N VAL A 47 -2.15 3.72 -8.36
CA VAL A 47 -1.46 2.49 -8.71
C VAL A 47 -1.54 1.56 -7.51
N LYS A 48 -2.10 0.39 -7.72
CA LYS A 48 -2.28 -0.59 -6.66
C LYS A 48 -2.15 -1.95 -7.29
N LYS A 49 -1.06 -2.66 -6.99
CA LYS A 49 -0.75 -3.93 -7.61
C LYS A 49 -0.49 -5.01 -6.58
N MET A 50 -0.85 -6.20 -6.93
CA MET A 50 -0.71 -7.36 -6.05
C MET A 50 -0.28 -8.53 -6.88
N GLN A 51 0.59 -9.37 -6.33
CA GLN A 51 1.05 -10.55 -7.05
C GLN A 51 1.39 -11.65 -6.06
N ALA A 52 0.80 -12.83 -6.27
CA ALA A 52 1.21 -14.00 -5.52
C ALA A 52 2.53 -14.50 -6.09
N THR A 53 3.35 -15.07 -5.25
CA THR A 53 4.68 -15.52 -5.64
C THR A 53 4.89 -16.97 -5.21
N PRO A 54 4.11 -17.90 -5.77
CA PRO A 54 4.18 -19.29 -5.34
C PRO A 54 5.51 -19.97 -5.65
N GLU A 55 6.27 -19.41 -6.60
CA GLU A 55 7.57 -19.97 -6.94
C GLU A 55 8.64 -19.64 -5.89
N SER A 56 8.40 -18.71 -5.01
CA SER A 56 9.38 -18.34 -4.00
C SER A 56 9.22 -19.23 -2.78
N SER A 57 10.35 -19.60 -2.17
CA SER A 57 10.33 -20.45 -0.99
C SER A 57 9.94 -19.68 0.27
N TRP A 58 10.03 -18.36 0.27
CA TRP A 58 9.74 -17.62 1.49
C TRP A 58 8.87 -16.37 1.27
N ILE A 59 8.77 -15.84 0.06
CA ILE A 59 7.89 -14.73 -0.21
C ILE A 59 6.58 -15.27 -0.75
N LYS A 60 5.49 -14.95 -0.03
CA LYS A 60 4.18 -15.46 -0.37
C LYS A 60 3.46 -14.55 -1.34
N ARG A 61 3.61 -13.24 -1.16
CA ARG A 61 2.87 -12.27 -1.95
C ARG A 61 3.58 -10.92 -1.86
N ILE A 62 3.48 -10.13 -2.90
CA ILE A 62 4.03 -8.78 -2.89
C ILE A 62 2.93 -7.81 -3.33
N GLU A 63 2.94 -6.61 -2.75
CA GLU A 63 1.96 -5.57 -3.06
C GLU A 63 2.68 -4.25 -3.24
N TYR A 64 2.18 -3.42 -4.13
CA TYR A 64 2.78 -2.13 -4.41
C TYR A 64 1.69 -1.07 -4.48
N TYR A 65 1.93 0.05 -3.84
CA TYR A 65 0.97 1.15 -3.75
C TYR A 65 1.68 2.46 -4.05
N SER A 66 1.29 3.14 -5.12
CA SER A 66 1.91 4.41 -5.48
C SER A 66 0.85 5.48 -5.66
N CYS A 67 1.10 6.65 -5.08
CA CYS A 67 0.19 7.77 -5.14
C CYS A 67 0.52 8.69 -6.31
N ASP A 68 1.79 8.76 -6.72
CA ASP A 68 2.22 9.69 -7.76
C ASP A 68 2.72 8.98 -9.01
N GLU A 69 2.60 7.65 -9.06
CA GLU A 69 3.02 6.85 -10.20
C GLU A 69 4.53 6.87 -10.44
N LYS A 70 5.28 7.37 -9.47
CA LYS A 70 6.74 7.40 -9.56
C LYS A 70 7.38 6.51 -8.52
N GLU A 71 6.92 6.61 -7.29
CA GLU A 71 7.43 5.79 -6.21
C GLU A 71 6.28 5.43 -5.28
N GLY A 72 6.50 4.50 -4.39
CA GLY A 72 5.43 4.09 -3.49
C GLY A 72 5.89 3.11 -2.45
N TYR A 73 4.92 2.50 -1.81
CA TYR A 73 5.15 1.48 -0.79
C TYR A 73 5.19 0.11 -1.43
N LEU A 74 6.13 -0.70 -1.00
CA LEU A 74 6.21 -2.10 -1.40
C LEU A 74 6.08 -2.93 -0.13
N ILE A 75 5.13 -3.85 -0.12
CA ILE A 75 4.92 -4.70 1.05
C ILE A 75 5.19 -6.14 0.67
N ILE A 76 6.04 -6.79 1.46
CA ILE A 76 6.42 -8.18 1.26
C ILE A 76 5.73 -9.00 2.33
N TYR A 77 4.98 -10.01 1.92
CA TYR A 77 4.34 -10.94 2.85
C TYR A 77 5.07 -12.27 2.75
N THR A 78 5.52 -12.77 3.88
CA THR A 78 6.31 -14.00 3.87
C THR A 78 5.48 -15.20 4.23
N THR A 79 6.01 -16.38 3.96
CA THR A 79 5.35 -17.64 4.29
C THR A 79 5.30 -17.88 5.79
N ARG A 80 6.03 -17.09 6.58
CA ARG A 80 5.99 -17.18 8.04
C ARG A 80 5.09 -16.15 8.67
N ALA A 81 4.20 -15.54 7.87
CA ALA A 81 3.28 -14.52 8.35
C ALA A 81 3.98 -13.24 8.82
N GLU A 82 5.16 -12.97 8.31
CA GLU A 82 5.84 -11.71 8.55
C GLU A 82 5.56 -10.76 7.40
N GLU A 83 5.69 -9.47 7.67
CA GLU A 83 5.45 -8.46 6.66
C GLU A 83 6.55 -7.42 6.73
N TYR A 84 7.05 -7.01 5.57
CA TYR A 84 8.05 -5.95 5.50
C TYR A 84 7.51 -4.84 4.65
N ILE A 85 7.61 -3.61 5.13
CA ILE A 85 7.18 -2.44 4.37
C ILE A 85 8.42 -1.68 3.94
N HIS A 86 8.46 -1.33 2.66
CA HIS A 86 9.49 -0.46 2.11
C HIS A 86 8.80 0.77 1.55
N GLU A 87 9.37 1.95 1.74
CA GLU A 87 8.78 3.17 1.21
C GLU A 87 9.70 3.83 0.21
N HIS A 88 9.15 4.70 -0.61
CA HIS A 88 9.88 5.42 -1.64
C HIS A 88 10.50 4.49 -2.67
N VAL A 89 9.81 3.38 -2.96
CA VAL A 89 10.30 2.40 -3.93
C VAL A 89 9.88 2.86 -5.32
N PRO A 90 10.84 3.09 -6.24
CA PRO A 90 10.47 3.52 -7.59
C PRO A 90 9.63 2.47 -8.30
N ILE A 91 8.73 2.93 -9.15
CA ILE A 91 7.86 2.00 -9.86
C ILE A 91 8.68 1.08 -10.77
N ALA A 92 9.83 1.55 -11.27
CA ALA A 92 10.71 0.70 -12.07
C ALA A 92 11.20 -0.49 -11.27
N VAL A 93 11.43 -0.31 -9.97
CA VAL A 93 11.86 -1.41 -9.10
C VAL A 93 10.74 -2.42 -8.95
N TRP A 94 9.50 -1.96 -8.80
CA TRP A 94 8.38 -2.89 -8.76
C TRP A 94 8.31 -3.69 -10.06
N ASN A 95 8.47 -3.03 -11.21
CA ASN A 95 8.40 -3.72 -12.48
C ASN A 95 9.49 -4.79 -12.60
N GLU A 96 10.69 -4.48 -12.15
CA GLU A 96 11.77 -5.48 -12.18
C GLU A 96 11.50 -6.62 -11.21
N PHE A 97 11.07 -6.28 -10.01
CA PHE A 97 10.84 -7.28 -8.98
C PHE A 97 9.72 -8.23 -9.41
N SER A 98 8.62 -7.67 -9.89
CA SER A 98 7.47 -8.48 -10.23
C SER A 98 7.73 -9.42 -11.40
N THR A 99 8.70 -9.10 -12.25
CA THR A 99 9.03 -9.95 -13.39
C THR A 99 10.30 -10.77 -13.16
N SER A 100 10.94 -10.63 -12.02
CA SER A 100 12.17 -11.37 -11.75
C SER A 100 11.87 -12.85 -11.60
N LYS A 101 12.84 -13.68 -11.97
CA LYS A 101 12.66 -15.12 -11.87
C LYS A 101 12.77 -15.60 -10.44
N SER A 102 13.61 -14.97 -9.66
CA SER A 102 13.77 -15.33 -8.25
C SER A 102 13.43 -14.12 -7.41
N LYS A 103 12.28 -14.14 -6.77
CA LYS A 103 11.85 -13.03 -5.93
C LYS A 103 12.77 -12.85 -4.74
N GLY A 104 13.19 -13.95 -4.14
CA GLY A 104 14.08 -13.87 -2.98
C GLY A 104 15.43 -13.30 -3.33
N SER A 105 16.01 -13.72 -4.47
CA SER A 105 17.30 -13.18 -4.88
C SER A 105 17.21 -11.70 -5.22
N TYR A 106 16.15 -11.31 -5.92
CA TYR A 106 15.98 -9.91 -6.25
C TYR A 106 15.85 -9.08 -4.98
N TYR A 107 15.07 -9.57 -4.03
CA TYR A 107 14.86 -8.85 -2.78
C TYR A 107 16.19 -8.64 -2.05
N ASN A 108 16.97 -9.69 -1.93
CA ASN A 108 18.24 -9.60 -1.21
C ASN A 108 19.24 -8.69 -1.90
N SER A 109 19.22 -8.66 -3.22
CA SER A 109 20.19 -7.88 -3.97
C SER A 109 19.77 -6.42 -4.17
N ASN A 110 18.49 -6.14 -4.22
CA ASN A 110 18.02 -4.83 -4.65
C ASN A 110 17.13 -4.10 -3.67
N LEU A 111 16.56 -4.79 -2.71
CA LEU A 111 15.55 -4.16 -1.85
C LEU A 111 15.97 -4.08 -0.39
N VAL A 112 16.57 -5.13 0.14
CA VAL A 112 16.89 -5.13 1.56
C VAL A 112 17.89 -4.02 1.84
N ASN A 113 17.59 -3.22 2.88
CA ASN A 113 18.44 -2.11 3.31
C ASN A 113 18.53 -0.95 2.32
N ARG A 114 17.75 -0.97 1.25
CA ARG A 114 17.80 0.14 0.30
C ARG A 114 16.63 1.10 0.44
N TYR A 115 15.47 0.58 0.81
CA TYR A 115 14.27 1.40 0.93
C TYR A 115 13.66 1.14 2.29
N PRO A 116 14.30 1.61 3.36
CA PRO A 116 13.79 1.33 4.70
C PRO A 116 12.52 2.09 4.98
N PHE A 117 11.65 1.49 5.78
CA PHE A 117 10.47 2.17 6.27
C PHE A 117 10.88 2.95 7.51
N HIS A 118 10.34 4.15 7.67
CA HIS A 118 10.78 5.00 8.77
C HIS A 118 10.34 4.48 10.14
N LEU A 119 9.34 3.63 10.20
CA LEU A 119 8.89 3.05 11.44
C LEU A 119 9.47 1.65 11.59
N LYS A 120 10.18 1.42 12.69
CA LYS A 120 10.76 0.11 12.92
C LYS A 120 9.81 -0.76 13.67
N VAL A 121 9.71 -2.00 13.24
CA VAL A 121 8.86 -2.96 13.89
C VAL A 121 9.37 -3.21 15.30
N GLY A 122 8.47 -3.23 16.25
CA GLY A 122 8.86 -3.46 17.62
C GLY A 122 9.29 -2.25 18.39
N SER A 123 9.28 -1.09 17.77
CA SER A 123 9.70 0.13 18.46
C SER A 123 8.51 0.87 19.03
#